data_1060194ba41f25715ca2f3d92a7aed68
#
_entry.id   1060194ba41f25715ca2f3d92a7aed68
#
_cell.length_a   1.000
_cell.length_b   1.000
_cell.length_c   1.000
_cell.angle_alpha   90.00
_cell.angle_beta   90.00
_cell.angle_gamma   90.00
#
_symmetry.space_group_name_H-M   'P 1'
#
loop_
_entity.id
_entity.type
_entity.pdbx_description
1 polymer ?
#
loop_
_entity_poly.entity_id
_entity_poly.type
_entity_poly.pdbx_seq_one_letter_code
_entity_poly.pdbx_strand_id
1 'polypeptide(L)'
;KNPASAVVIGGGFIGVEIAENLVHRKIPTALVEATDQVMMPLDPELATLVSKEMRSHGVDLRLGSSVVKISADSVELANGDVLPAEIVILAIGVRPEISLAKAAGLEIGTRNGIKVDDFNRTSNADIYAVGDAAEKTDALDGNATLVPLANLANRHGRVVADHICGLTVRPVKTIGTAIVKVFDLMIATTGWNEKRLTAADIPHQAIHIHPNSHAGYYPDAKQMTLKLIFDPKSGEILGAQGVGIEGVDKR
;
A
#
# COMPACT_ATOMS: atom_id res chain seq x y z
N LYS A 1 -20.81 -18.94 -4.36
CA LYS A 1 -20.06 -20.21 -4.40
C LYS A 1 -19.20 -20.30 -3.15
N ASN A 2 -19.06 -21.49 -2.56
CA ASN A 2 -18.06 -21.78 -1.54
C ASN A 2 -16.98 -22.65 -2.21
N PRO A 3 -15.90 -22.06 -2.71
CA PRO A 3 -14.82 -22.81 -3.33
C PRO A 3 -14.11 -23.65 -2.27
N ALA A 4 -13.62 -24.86 -2.68
CA ALA A 4 -12.85 -25.73 -1.79
C ALA A 4 -11.41 -25.24 -1.58
N SER A 5 -10.91 -24.39 -2.47
CA SER A 5 -9.57 -23.78 -2.37
C SER A 5 -9.49 -22.46 -3.13
N ALA A 6 -8.61 -21.59 -2.66
CA ALA A 6 -8.35 -20.30 -3.28
C ALA A 6 -6.84 -20.00 -3.37
N VAL A 7 -6.44 -19.38 -4.47
CA VAL A 7 -5.09 -18.82 -4.63
C VAL A 7 -5.20 -17.32 -4.88
N VAL A 8 -4.55 -16.51 -4.03
CA VAL A 8 -4.41 -15.07 -4.19
C VAL A 8 -3.01 -14.79 -4.73
N ILE A 9 -2.92 -14.08 -5.85
CA ILE A 9 -1.65 -13.73 -6.51
C ILE A 9 -1.37 -12.25 -6.26
N GLY A 10 -0.31 -11.97 -5.50
CA GLY A 10 0.11 -10.64 -5.08
C GLY A 10 -0.09 -10.39 -3.58
N GLY A 11 0.98 -10.00 -2.89
CA GLY A 11 1.06 -9.77 -1.44
C GLY A 11 0.95 -8.29 -1.02
N GLY A 12 0.36 -7.43 -1.87
CA GLY A 12 0.05 -6.03 -1.52
C GLY A 12 -1.19 -5.89 -0.63
N PHE A 13 -1.63 -4.65 -0.38
CA PHE A 13 -2.80 -4.35 0.45
C PHE A 13 -4.04 -5.18 0.07
N ILE A 14 -4.39 -5.20 -1.21
CA ILE A 14 -5.57 -5.93 -1.71
C ILE A 14 -5.42 -7.44 -1.45
N GLY A 15 -4.25 -8.00 -1.76
CA GLY A 15 -4.03 -9.45 -1.63
C GLY A 15 -4.10 -9.93 -0.20
N VAL A 16 -3.51 -9.19 0.76
CA VAL A 16 -3.53 -9.60 2.17
C VAL A 16 -4.94 -9.50 2.78
N GLU A 17 -5.71 -8.45 2.45
CA GLU A 17 -7.11 -8.30 2.89
C GLU A 17 -8.01 -9.40 2.31
N ILE A 18 -7.81 -9.76 1.04
CA ILE A 18 -8.56 -10.85 0.41
C ILE A 18 -8.21 -12.19 1.07
N ALA A 19 -6.92 -12.46 1.30
CA ALA A 19 -6.50 -13.70 1.95
C ALA A 19 -7.11 -13.85 3.34
N GLU A 20 -7.11 -12.78 4.15
CA GLU A 20 -7.77 -12.75 5.45
C GLU A 20 -9.26 -13.08 5.34
N ASN A 21 -9.99 -12.42 4.42
CA ASN A 21 -11.42 -12.64 4.24
C ASN A 21 -11.75 -14.06 3.78
N LEU A 22 -10.92 -14.68 2.95
CA LEU A 22 -11.07 -16.08 2.54
C LEU A 22 -10.87 -17.04 3.71
N VAL A 23 -9.83 -16.82 4.53
CA VAL A 23 -9.57 -17.61 5.74
C VAL A 23 -10.72 -17.48 6.75
N HIS A 24 -11.23 -16.29 7.00
CA HIS A 24 -12.41 -16.08 7.85
C HIS A 24 -13.64 -16.85 7.35
N ARG A 25 -13.76 -17.03 6.05
CA ARG A 25 -14.79 -17.86 5.43
C ARG A 25 -14.47 -19.36 5.44
N LYS A 26 -13.36 -19.77 6.08
CA LYS A 26 -12.87 -21.15 6.17
C LYS A 26 -12.53 -21.78 4.81
N ILE A 27 -12.09 -20.97 3.87
CA ILE A 27 -11.62 -21.41 2.56
C ILE A 27 -10.10 -21.60 2.68
N PRO A 28 -9.56 -22.81 2.41
CA PRO A 28 -8.12 -23.05 2.29
C PRO A 28 -7.50 -22.07 1.28
N THR A 29 -6.56 -21.24 1.74
CA THR A 29 -6.06 -20.11 0.97
C THR A 29 -4.54 -20.13 0.88
N ALA A 30 -4.02 -20.11 -0.34
CA ALA A 30 -2.63 -19.81 -0.62
C ALA A 30 -2.50 -18.34 -1.10
N LEU A 31 -1.46 -17.66 -0.65
CA LEU A 31 -1.04 -16.37 -1.20
C LEU A 31 0.34 -16.52 -1.81
N VAL A 32 0.44 -16.18 -3.10
CA VAL A 32 1.69 -16.24 -3.88
C VAL A 32 2.18 -14.82 -4.17
N GLU A 33 3.41 -14.53 -3.76
CA GLU A 33 4.06 -13.24 -3.98
C GLU A 33 5.42 -13.46 -4.67
N ALA A 34 5.66 -12.72 -5.74
CA ALA A 34 6.88 -12.84 -6.53
C ALA A 34 8.13 -12.33 -5.80
N THR A 35 7.96 -11.35 -4.92
CA THR A 35 9.03 -10.81 -4.08
C THR A 35 9.21 -11.64 -2.80
N ASP A 36 10.26 -11.36 -2.07
CA ASP A 36 10.62 -12.06 -0.83
C ASP A 36 9.80 -11.63 0.41
N GLN A 37 8.89 -10.68 0.24
CA GLN A 37 8.02 -10.19 1.32
C GLN A 37 6.63 -9.80 0.84
N VAL A 38 5.64 -9.84 1.73
CA VAL A 38 4.36 -9.15 1.58
C VAL A 38 4.51 -7.67 1.95
N MET A 39 3.53 -6.85 1.57
CA MET A 39 3.46 -5.44 1.99
C MET A 39 4.75 -4.66 1.64
N MET A 40 5.07 -4.59 0.36
CA MET A 40 6.26 -3.88 -0.15
C MET A 40 6.49 -2.45 0.37
N PRO A 41 5.48 -1.68 0.81
CA PRO A 41 5.71 -0.41 1.49
C PRO A 41 6.41 -0.50 2.84
N LEU A 42 6.39 -1.67 3.50
CA LEU A 42 7.18 -1.92 4.71
C LEU A 42 8.63 -2.29 4.39
N ASP A 43 9.52 -2.05 5.33
CA ASP A 43 10.86 -2.66 5.32
C ASP A 43 10.80 -4.13 5.78
N PRO A 44 11.80 -4.96 5.42
CA PRO A 44 11.73 -6.41 5.56
C PRO A 44 11.47 -6.90 6.99
N GLU A 45 12.05 -6.25 8.00
CA GLU A 45 11.91 -6.63 9.39
C GLU A 45 10.46 -6.47 9.91
N LEU A 46 9.74 -5.43 9.45
CA LEU A 46 8.34 -5.23 9.79
C LEU A 46 7.44 -6.15 8.96
N ALA A 47 7.76 -6.33 7.66
CA ALA A 47 7.02 -7.24 6.78
C ALA A 47 7.08 -8.70 7.26
N THR A 48 8.17 -9.09 7.96
CA THR A 48 8.29 -10.40 8.59
C THR A 48 7.22 -10.64 9.65
N LEU A 49 6.85 -9.63 10.43
CA LEU A 49 5.78 -9.73 11.42
C LEU A 49 4.43 -10.04 10.75
N VAL A 50 4.16 -9.37 9.63
CA VAL A 50 2.93 -9.60 8.84
C VAL A 50 2.92 -11.02 8.25
N SER A 51 4.04 -11.46 7.69
CA SER A 51 4.18 -12.81 7.14
C SER A 51 3.96 -13.90 8.20
N LYS A 52 4.47 -13.67 9.42
CA LYS A 52 4.28 -14.58 10.57
C LYS A 52 2.79 -14.63 10.96
N GLU A 53 2.14 -13.49 11.03
CA GLU A 53 0.72 -13.38 11.36
C GLU A 53 -0.15 -14.14 10.35
N MET A 54 0.07 -13.94 9.06
CA MET A 54 -0.67 -14.65 8.01
C MET A 54 -0.51 -16.15 8.11
N ARG A 55 0.72 -16.64 8.33
CA ARG A 55 0.98 -18.08 8.50
C ARG A 55 0.33 -18.65 9.76
N SER A 56 0.33 -17.91 10.88
CA SER A 56 -0.32 -18.36 12.12
C SER A 56 -1.83 -18.52 11.98
N HIS A 57 -2.44 -17.79 11.05
CA HIS A 57 -3.87 -17.91 10.71
C HIS A 57 -4.16 -18.90 9.57
N GLY A 58 -3.15 -19.68 9.16
CA GLY A 58 -3.35 -20.78 8.20
C GLY A 58 -3.26 -20.39 6.72
N VAL A 59 -2.74 -19.21 6.40
CA VAL A 59 -2.43 -18.87 5.00
C VAL A 59 -1.19 -19.64 4.54
N ASP A 60 -1.30 -20.40 3.43
CA ASP A 60 -0.14 -20.96 2.75
C ASP A 60 0.58 -19.86 1.96
N LEU A 61 1.54 -19.20 2.65
CA LEU A 61 2.23 -18.03 2.14
C LEU A 61 3.50 -18.42 1.38
N ARG A 62 3.49 -18.21 0.05
CA ARG A 62 4.57 -18.51 -0.91
C ARG A 62 5.24 -17.22 -1.36
N LEU A 63 6.34 -16.86 -0.75
CA LEU A 63 7.18 -15.70 -1.09
C LEU A 63 8.29 -16.12 -2.07
N GLY A 64 8.84 -15.16 -2.83
CA GLY A 64 9.84 -15.41 -3.85
C GLY A 64 9.35 -16.36 -4.95
N SER A 65 8.03 -16.42 -5.18
CA SER A 65 7.38 -17.42 -6.02
C SER A 65 6.54 -16.73 -7.11
N SER A 66 6.82 -17.05 -8.35
CA SER A 66 6.07 -16.53 -9.51
C SER A 66 5.11 -17.57 -10.04
N VAL A 67 3.91 -17.14 -10.41
CA VAL A 67 2.94 -17.98 -11.12
C VAL A 67 3.29 -18.01 -12.59
N VAL A 68 3.37 -19.20 -13.17
CA VAL A 68 3.66 -19.41 -14.60
C VAL A 68 2.45 -19.86 -15.39
N LYS A 69 1.45 -20.49 -14.72
CA LYS A 69 0.25 -20.96 -15.39
C LYS A 69 -0.94 -20.99 -14.45
N ILE A 70 -2.09 -20.64 -14.97
CA ILE A 70 -3.40 -20.80 -14.31
C ILE A 70 -4.22 -21.75 -15.16
N SER A 71 -4.71 -22.83 -14.54
CA SER A 71 -5.56 -23.85 -15.13
C SER A 71 -6.98 -23.77 -14.55
N ALA A 72 -7.87 -24.67 -14.95
CA ALA A 72 -9.26 -24.65 -14.49
C ALA A 72 -9.43 -24.89 -12.98
N ASP A 73 -8.48 -25.63 -12.36
CA ASP A 73 -8.54 -26.10 -10.98
C ASP A 73 -7.22 -25.94 -10.21
N SER A 74 -6.23 -25.29 -10.81
CA SER A 74 -4.87 -25.22 -10.24
C SER A 74 -4.06 -24.04 -10.74
N VAL A 75 -3.04 -23.68 -9.96
CA VAL A 75 -2.02 -22.66 -10.27
C VAL A 75 -0.65 -23.33 -10.18
N GLU A 76 0.15 -23.21 -11.24
CA GLU A 76 1.52 -23.71 -11.31
C GLU A 76 2.52 -22.58 -11.02
N LEU A 77 3.49 -22.84 -10.15
CA LEU A 77 4.55 -21.92 -9.78
C LEU A 77 5.83 -22.22 -10.58
N ALA A 78 6.70 -21.23 -10.69
CA ALA A 78 7.97 -21.33 -11.45
C ALA A 78 8.92 -22.41 -10.90
N ASN A 79 8.78 -22.79 -9.62
CA ASN A 79 9.55 -23.87 -9.01
C ASN A 79 8.98 -25.27 -9.27
N GLY A 80 7.87 -25.38 -10.01
CA GLY A 80 7.18 -26.62 -10.34
C GLY A 80 6.09 -27.04 -9.34
N ASP A 81 5.88 -26.32 -8.25
CA ASP A 81 4.77 -26.59 -7.34
C ASP A 81 3.43 -26.32 -8.04
N VAL A 82 2.44 -27.15 -7.74
CA VAL A 82 1.06 -26.99 -8.24
C VAL A 82 0.12 -26.84 -7.06
N LEU A 83 -0.55 -25.69 -6.99
CA LEU A 83 -1.50 -25.37 -5.93
C LEU A 83 -2.93 -25.58 -6.42
N PRO A 84 -3.80 -26.30 -5.67
CA PRO A 84 -5.21 -26.41 -6.01
C PRO A 84 -5.91 -25.07 -5.90
N ALA A 85 -6.75 -24.72 -6.89
CA ALA A 85 -7.42 -23.43 -6.95
C ALA A 85 -8.76 -23.53 -7.68
N GLU A 86 -9.87 -23.63 -6.95
CA GLU A 86 -11.20 -23.43 -7.51
C GLU A 86 -11.53 -21.95 -7.78
N ILE A 87 -10.81 -21.05 -7.13
CA ILE A 87 -10.85 -19.62 -7.41
C ILE A 87 -9.42 -19.05 -7.38
N VAL A 88 -9.12 -18.22 -8.37
CA VAL A 88 -7.87 -17.46 -8.43
C VAL A 88 -8.20 -15.99 -8.43
N ILE A 89 -7.53 -15.22 -7.56
CA ILE A 89 -7.72 -13.78 -7.43
C ILE A 89 -6.41 -13.09 -7.76
N LEU A 90 -6.43 -12.23 -8.78
CA LEU A 90 -5.28 -11.43 -9.19
C LEU A 90 -5.27 -10.12 -8.42
N ALA A 91 -4.31 -9.96 -7.51
CA ALA A 91 -4.07 -8.76 -6.70
C ALA A 91 -2.69 -8.14 -7.03
N ILE A 92 -2.30 -8.16 -8.31
CA ILE A 92 -0.98 -7.78 -8.83
C ILE A 92 -0.83 -6.27 -9.12
N GLY A 93 -1.68 -5.45 -8.51
CA GLY A 93 -1.65 -3.99 -8.60
C GLY A 93 -2.77 -3.42 -9.47
N VAL A 94 -2.83 -2.09 -9.48
CA VAL A 94 -3.82 -1.30 -10.20
C VAL A 94 -3.15 -0.39 -11.22
N ARG A 95 -3.86 -0.05 -12.28
CA ARG A 95 -3.43 0.91 -13.29
C ARG A 95 -4.45 2.02 -13.41
N PRO A 96 -4.02 3.27 -13.58
CA PRO A 96 -4.94 4.37 -13.83
C PRO A 96 -5.80 4.13 -15.08
N GLU A 97 -7.11 4.31 -14.96
CA GLU A 97 -7.99 4.33 -16.13
C GLU A 97 -7.97 5.75 -16.74
N ILE A 98 -7.34 5.88 -17.89
CA ILE A 98 -7.07 7.17 -18.55
C ILE A 98 -7.63 7.28 -19.98
N SER A 99 -8.43 6.30 -20.42
CA SER A 99 -8.96 6.29 -21.79
C SER A 99 -9.83 7.50 -22.08
N LEU A 100 -10.71 7.87 -21.16
CA LEU A 100 -11.56 9.08 -21.31
C LEU A 100 -10.71 10.36 -21.35
N ALA A 101 -9.70 10.46 -20.48
CA ALA A 101 -8.79 11.63 -20.45
C ALA A 101 -8.02 11.78 -21.76
N LYS A 102 -7.50 10.68 -22.30
CA LYS A 102 -6.84 10.66 -23.61
C LYS A 102 -7.78 11.06 -24.74
N ALA A 103 -9.01 10.53 -24.76
CA ALA A 103 -10.01 10.87 -25.76
C ALA A 103 -10.40 12.36 -25.70
N ALA A 104 -10.36 12.97 -24.50
CA ALA A 104 -10.60 14.39 -24.29
C ALA A 104 -9.34 15.26 -24.60
N GLY A 105 -8.23 14.69 -25.03
CA GLY A 105 -7.00 15.41 -25.34
C GLY A 105 -6.23 15.94 -24.11
N LEU A 106 -6.46 15.39 -22.93
CA LEU A 106 -5.77 15.80 -21.72
C LEU A 106 -4.34 15.22 -21.68
N GLU A 107 -3.40 15.97 -21.09
CA GLU A 107 -2.04 15.50 -20.89
C GLU A 107 -1.99 14.32 -19.91
N ILE A 108 -1.23 13.29 -20.31
CA ILE A 108 -0.92 12.14 -19.46
C ILE A 108 0.53 12.28 -19.00
N GLY A 109 0.72 12.07 -17.70
CA GLY A 109 2.03 12.22 -17.09
C GLY A 109 2.94 11.00 -17.26
N THR A 110 4.14 11.08 -16.70
CA THR A 110 5.22 10.09 -16.88
C THR A 110 4.94 8.76 -16.20
N ARG A 111 4.02 8.73 -15.24
CA ARG A 111 3.55 7.51 -14.53
C ARG A 111 2.27 6.92 -15.14
N ASN A 112 1.86 7.40 -16.32
CA ASN A 112 0.61 7.05 -16.97
C ASN A 112 -0.64 7.43 -16.15
N GLY A 113 -0.56 8.45 -15.31
CA GLY A 113 -1.71 9.10 -14.68
C GLY A 113 -2.13 10.35 -15.45
N ILE A 114 -3.32 10.88 -15.16
CA ILE A 114 -3.76 12.18 -15.69
C ILE A 114 -2.91 13.26 -15.02
N LYS A 115 -2.14 14.01 -15.81
CA LYS A 115 -1.29 15.09 -15.29
C LYS A 115 -2.15 16.22 -14.75
N VAL A 116 -1.83 16.66 -13.53
CA VAL A 116 -2.50 17.76 -12.85
C VAL A 116 -1.51 18.72 -12.20
N ASP A 117 -1.95 19.96 -11.98
CA ASP A 117 -1.23 20.94 -11.17
C ASP A 117 -1.45 20.71 -9.66
N ASP A 118 -0.92 21.61 -8.84
CA ASP A 118 -1.02 21.56 -7.36
C ASP A 118 -2.48 21.66 -6.84
N PHE A 119 -3.41 22.13 -7.66
CA PHE A 119 -4.83 22.23 -7.36
C PHE A 119 -5.67 21.14 -8.03
N ASN A 120 -5.02 20.11 -8.57
CA ASN A 120 -5.65 19.01 -9.30
C ASN A 120 -6.32 19.40 -10.63
N ARG A 121 -5.96 20.56 -11.20
CA ARG A 121 -6.43 20.99 -12.50
C ARG A 121 -5.59 20.32 -13.60
N THR A 122 -6.25 19.85 -14.65
CA THR A 122 -5.60 19.18 -15.79
C THR A 122 -4.99 20.19 -16.77
N SER A 123 -4.52 19.72 -17.92
CA SER A 123 -4.10 20.59 -19.04
C SER A 123 -5.24 21.44 -19.63
N ASN A 124 -6.49 21.09 -19.35
CA ASN A 124 -7.64 21.94 -19.63
C ASN A 124 -8.09 22.62 -18.33
N ALA A 125 -8.16 23.96 -18.33
CA ALA A 125 -8.43 24.76 -17.15
C ALA A 125 -9.80 24.50 -16.50
N ASP A 126 -10.75 23.98 -17.27
CA ASP A 126 -12.13 23.69 -16.81
C ASP A 126 -12.30 22.24 -16.33
N ILE A 127 -11.23 21.41 -16.36
CA ILE A 127 -11.26 20.00 -16.02
C ILE A 127 -10.29 19.71 -14.89
N TYR A 128 -10.78 19.02 -13.86
CA TYR A 128 -9.99 18.56 -12.72
C TYR A 128 -9.93 17.04 -12.69
N ALA A 129 -8.84 16.48 -12.15
CA ALA A 129 -8.72 15.04 -11.91
C ALA A 129 -8.23 14.78 -10.48
N VAL A 130 -8.91 13.85 -9.81
CA VAL A 130 -8.60 13.40 -8.44
C VAL A 130 -8.63 11.88 -8.35
N GLY A 131 -8.14 11.34 -7.23
CA GLY A 131 -8.14 9.89 -6.99
C GLY A 131 -7.01 9.16 -7.69
N ASP A 132 -7.20 7.87 -7.92
CA ASP A 132 -6.16 6.93 -8.34
C ASP A 132 -5.62 7.18 -9.74
N ALA A 133 -6.45 7.78 -10.61
CA ALA A 133 -6.06 8.07 -11.98
C ALA A 133 -5.24 9.35 -12.15
N ALA A 134 -5.21 10.24 -11.15
CA ALA A 134 -4.48 11.51 -11.22
C ALA A 134 -3.02 11.35 -10.76
N GLU A 135 -2.08 11.80 -11.59
CA GLU A 135 -0.66 11.84 -11.25
C GLU A 135 -0.37 13.00 -10.29
N LYS A 136 0.35 12.70 -9.23
CA LYS A 136 0.67 13.64 -8.14
C LYS A 136 2.15 13.94 -8.10
N THR A 137 2.50 14.95 -7.29
CA THR A 137 3.89 15.25 -6.94
C THR A 137 4.20 14.63 -5.58
N ASP A 138 5.25 13.82 -5.50
CA ASP A 138 5.76 13.27 -4.25
C ASP A 138 6.35 14.41 -3.40
N ALA A 139 6.06 14.40 -2.10
CA ALA A 139 6.48 15.47 -1.21
C ALA A 139 7.97 15.44 -0.89
N LEU A 140 8.63 14.29 -1.00
CA LEU A 140 10.05 14.12 -0.61
C LEU A 140 11.01 14.44 -1.75
N ASP A 141 10.73 14.00 -2.98
CA ASP A 141 11.64 14.19 -4.10
C ASP A 141 11.12 15.12 -5.21
N GLY A 142 9.87 15.56 -5.11
CA GLY A 142 9.24 16.43 -6.11
C GLY A 142 8.91 15.73 -7.43
N ASN A 143 9.13 14.43 -7.53
CA ASN A 143 8.88 13.67 -8.76
C ASN A 143 7.41 13.26 -8.90
N ALA A 144 7.04 12.95 -10.13
CA ALA A 144 5.71 12.42 -10.43
C ALA A 144 5.49 11.05 -9.76
N THR A 145 4.34 10.90 -9.11
CA THR A 145 3.96 9.66 -8.40
C THR A 145 2.48 9.35 -8.57
N LEU A 146 2.14 8.07 -8.39
CA LEU A 146 0.76 7.59 -8.26
C LEU A 146 0.58 7.03 -6.86
N VAL A 147 -0.45 7.50 -6.18
CA VAL A 147 -0.79 7.03 -4.82
C VAL A 147 -2.28 6.69 -4.79
N PRO A 148 -2.64 5.44 -5.12
CA PRO A 148 -4.03 4.98 -5.17
C PRO A 148 -4.55 4.72 -3.75
N LEU A 149 -4.81 5.78 -2.99
CA LEU A 149 -5.28 5.76 -1.62
C LEU A 149 -6.48 6.69 -1.42
N ALA A 150 -7.54 6.16 -0.82
CA ALA A 150 -8.79 6.85 -0.60
C ALA A 150 -8.66 8.15 0.23
N ASN A 151 -7.79 8.15 1.23
CA ASN A 151 -7.56 9.34 2.07
C ASN A 151 -7.01 10.53 1.26
N LEU A 152 -6.10 10.25 0.33
CA LEU A 152 -5.54 11.28 -0.56
C LEU A 152 -6.60 11.74 -1.58
N ALA A 153 -7.33 10.79 -2.18
CA ALA A 153 -8.43 11.11 -3.11
C ALA A 153 -9.47 12.04 -2.46
N ASN A 154 -9.87 11.73 -1.22
CA ASN A 154 -10.81 12.54 -0.44
C ASN A 154 -10.28 13.97 -0.20
N ARG A 155 -9.03 14.11 0.24
CA ARG A 155 -8.42 15.44 0.49
C ARG A 155 -8.31 16.26 -0.79
N HIS A 156 -7.90 15.65 -1.91
CA HIS A 156 -7.83 16.32 -3.19
C HIS A 156 -9.21 16.71 -3.71
N GLY A 157 -10.23 15.86 -3.53
CA GLY A 157 -11.62 16.20 -3.85
C GLY A 157 -12.10 17.44 -3.10
N ARG A 158 -11.73 17.59 -1.82
CA ARG A 158 -12.04 18.80 -1.05
C ARG A 158 -11.32 20.03 -1.59
N VAL A 159 -10.01 19.92 -1.87
CA VAL A 159 -9.22 21.02 -2.46
C VAL A 159 -9.84 21.50 -3.77
N VAL A 160 -10.24 20.56 -4.64
CA VAL A 160 -10.90 20.89 -5.91
C VAL A 160 -12.23 21.61 -5.70
N ALA A 161 -13.07 21.10 -4.81
CA ALA A 161 -14.35 21.73 -4.51
C ALA A 161 -14.17 23.19 -4.00
N ASP A 162 -13.29 23.38 -3.04
CA ASP A 162 -13.00 24.70 -2.48
C ASP A 162 -12.39 25.63 -3.55
N HIS A 163 -11.50 25.13 -4.42
CA HIS A 163 -10.91 25.91 -5.51
C HIS A 163 -11.92 26.34 -6.56
N ILE A 164 -12.83 25.46 -6.97
CA ILE A 164 -13.94 25.78 -7.90
C ILE A 164 -14.86 26.86 -7.31
N CYS A 165 -15.08 26.82 -6.00
CA CYS A 165 -15.88 27.84 -5.29
C CYS A 165 -15.14 29.17 -5.05
N GLY A 166 -13.90 29.32 -5.53
CA GLY A 166 -13.10 30.53 -5.36
C GLY A 166 -12.56 30.74 -3.94
N LEU A 167 -12.56 29.69 -3.11
CA LEU A 167 -11.97 29.75 -1.77
C LEU A 167 -10.44 29.66 -1.85
N THR A 168 -9.76 30.26 -0.86
CA THR A 168 -8.32 30.10 -0.73
C THR A 168 -7.98 28.70 -0.26
N VAL A 169 -7.29 27.93 -1.09
CA VAL A 169 -6.88 26.56 -0.79
C VAL A 169 -5.35 26.45 -0.71
N ARG A 170 -4.88 25.49 0.07
CA ARG A 170 -3.46 25.11 0.10
C ARG A 170 -3.27 23.79 -0.63
N PRO A 171 -2.25 23.68 -1.50
CA PRO A 171 -1.90 22.42 -2.14
C PRO A 171 -1.65 21.31 -1.12
N VAL A 172 -2.12 20.10 -1.43
CA VAL A 172 -1.88 18.92 -0.62
C VAL A 172 -0.75 18.12 -1.24
N LYS A 173 0.42 18.16 -0.59
CA LYS A 173 1.55 17.31 -0.99
C LYS A 173 1.26 15.84 -0.68
N THR A 174 1.81 14.96 -1.51
CA THR A 174 1.57 13.52 -1.44
C THR A 174 2.72 12.82 -0.75
N ILE A 175 2.43 12.18 0.39
CA ILE A 175 3.42 11.40 1.16
C ILE A 175 3.16 9.90 1.08
N GLY A 176 1.91 9.48 0.79
CA GLY A 176 1.55 8.07 0.71
C GLY A 176 1.34 7.44 2.08
N THR A 177 0.44 8.00 2.89
CA THR A 177 0.08 7.42 4.20
C THR A 177 -0.99 6.36 4.03
N ALA A 178 -0.72 5.16 4.55
CA ALA A 178 -1.65 4.03 4.50
C ALA A 178 -1.72 3.31 5.83
N ILE A 179 -2.87 2.75 6.12
CA ILE A 179 -3.09 1.82 7.23
C ILE A 179 -3.97 0.66 6.75
N VAL A 180 -3.65 -0.54 7.21
CA VAL A 180 -4.40 -1.76 6.90
C VAL A 180 -4.40 -2.66 8.12
N LYS A 181 -5.45 -3.44 8.29
CA LYS A 181 -5.51 -4.54 9.23
C LYS A 181 -5.24 -5.85 8.50
N VAL A 182 -4.41 -6.71 9.07
CA VAL A 182 -4.12 -8.06 8.58
C VAL A 182 -4.27 -9.00 9.76
N PHE A 183 -5.37 -9.73 9.82
CA PHE A 183 -5.83 -10.51 10.98
C PHE A 183 -5.85 -9.64 12.25
N ASP A 184 -4.98 -9.92 13.21
CA ASP A 184 -4.93 -9.16 14.47
C ASP A 184 -3.95 -7.99 14.43
N LEU A 185 -3.12 -7.88 13.38
CA LEU A 185 -2.15 -6.80 13.27
C LEU A 185 -2.70 -5.59 12.50
N MET A 186 -2.49 -4.41 13.06
CA MET A 186 -2.58 -3.13 12.36
C MET A 186 -1.21 -2.78 11.81
N ILE A 187 -1.17 -2.36 10.56
CA ILE A 187 0.04 -2.02 9.83
C ILE A 187 -0.14 -0.61 9.28
N ALA A 188 0.74 0.30 9.65
CA ALA A 188 0.74 1.67 9.14
C ALA A 188 2.07 2.02 8.51
N THR A 189 2.02 2.84 7.46
CA THR A 189 3.21 3.37 6.79
C THR A 189 2.93 4.78 6.29
N THR A 190 3.95 5.64 6.34
CA THR A 190 3.91 6.98 5.76
C THR A 190 5.30 7.35 5.25
N GLY A 191 5.38 8.12 4.18
CA GLY A 191 6.65 8.48 3.55
C GLY A 191 7.33 7.32 2.85
N TRP A 192 8.66 7.37 2.80
CA TRP A 192 9.47 6.37 2.10
C TRP A 192 10.07 5.36 3.07
N ASN A 193 10.18 4.12 2.62
CA ASN A 193 10.93 3.07 3.32
C ASN A 193 12.42 3.14 2.98
N GLU A 194 13.27 2.44 3.73
CA GLU A 194 14.73 2.45 3.49
C GLU A 194 15.09 1.93 2.10
N LYS A 195 14.37 0.93 1.58
CA LYS A 195 14.60 0.39 0.22
C LYS A 195 14.46 1.48 -0.84
N ARG A 196 13.42 2.32 -0.74
CA ARG A 196 13.19 3.41 -1.69
C ARG A 196 14.22 4.52 -1.54
N LEU A 197 14.57 4.88 -0.31
CA LEU A 197 15.60 5.87 0.00
C LEU A 197 16.97 5.45 -0.50
N THR A 198 17.35 4.18 -0.27
CA THR A 198 18.60 3.59 -0.79
C THR A 198 18.64 3.60 -2.32
N ALA A 199 17.55 3.20 -2.97
CA ALA A 199 17.46 3.21 -4.44
C ALA A 199 17.52 4.62 -5.05
N ALA A 200 17.16 5.65 -4.29
CA ALA A 200 17.23 7.05 -4.67
C ALA A 200 18.53 7.75 -4.23
N ASP A 201 19.46 7.02 -3.60
CA ASP A 201 20.71 7.52 -3.04
C ASP A 201 20.50 8.68 -2.03
N ILE A 202 19.40 8.61 -1.26
CA ILE A 202 19.08 9.59 -0.21
C ILE A 202 19.66 9.12 1.12
N PRO A 203 20.57 9.90 1.74
CA PRO A 203 21.13 9.57 3.06
C PRO A 203 20.03 9.46 4.12
N HIS A 204 20.01 8.39 4.88
CA HIS A 204 19.01 8.17 5.92
C HIS A 204 19.57 7.33 7.06
N GLN A 205 18.91 7.44 8.21
CA GLN A 205 19.06 6.57 9.35
C GLN A 205 17.69 6.15 9.84
N ALA A 206 17.63 4.98 10.48
CA ALA A 206 16.41 4.46 11.06
C ALA A 206 16.59 4.14 12.55
N ILE A 207 15.53 4.38 13.32
CA ILE A 207 15.44 3.95 14.71
C ILE A 207 14.19 3.08 14.88
N HIS A 208 14.31 2.09 15.76
CA HIS A 208 13.21 1.20 16.12
C HIS A 208 12.91 1.37 17.60
N ILE A 209 11.62 1.45 17.92
CA ILE A 209 11.14 1.46 19.30
C ILE A 209 9.97 0.49 19.46
N HIS A 210 9.79 0.00 20.68
CA HIS A 210 8.76 -0.99 20.99
C HIS A 210 7.86 -0.50 22.14
N PRO A 211 7.11 0.61 21.95
CA PRO A 211 6.24 1.13 22.98
C PRO A 211 5.00 0.26 23.15
N ASN A 212 4.33 0.43 24.28
CA ASN A 212 2.98 -0.08 24.46
C ASN A 212 1.94 0.83 23.82
N SER A 213 0.76 0.27 23.52
CA SER A 213 -0.41 1.00 22.98
C SER A 213 -0.87 2.12 23.92
N HIS A 214 -0.69 1.92 25.23
CA HIS A 214 -0.93 2.88 26.31
C HIS A 214 0.00 2.58 27.48
N ALA A 215 -0.11 3.33 28.56
CA ALA A 215 0.75 3.16 29.74
C ALA A 215 0.59 1.75 30.33
N GLY A 216 1.72 1.06 30.53
CA GLY A 216 1.75 -0.37 30.89
C GLY A 216 1.13 -0.72 32.26
N TYR A 217 0.80 0.28 33.09
CA TYR A 217 0.08 0.06 34.33
C TYR A 217 -1.45 -0.05 34.18
N TYR A 218 -1.99 0.27 33.00
CA TYR A 218 -3.36 -0.06 32.64
C TYR A 218 -3.44 -1.48 32.07
N PRO A 219 -4.54 -2.21 32.32
CA PRO A 219 -4.74 -3.54 31.76
C PRO A 219 -4.68 -3.58 30.24
N ASP A 220 -4.29 -4.72 29.70
CA ASP A 220 -4.35 -5.05 28.27
C ASP A 220 -3.44 -4.22 27.35
N ALA A 221 -2.44 -3.52 27.87
CA ALA A 221 -1.44 -2.84 27.07
C ALA A 221 -0.77 -3.81 26.09
N LYS A 222 -0.78 -3.47 24.79
CA LYS A 222 -0.18 -4.27 23.72
C LYS A 222 1.06 -3.58 23.19
N GLN A 223 2.15 -4.32 23.07
CA GLN A 223 3.38 -3.80 22.48
C GLN A 223 3.21 -3.65 20.97
N MET A 224 3.77 -2.59 20.42
CA MET A 224 3.88 -2.36 18.98
C MET A 224 5.34 -2.14 18.59
N THR A 225 5.66 -2.33 17.33
CA THR A 225 6.94 -1.98 16.73
C THR A 225 6.76 -0.74 15.87
N LEU A 226 7.51 0.31 16.16
CA LEU A 226 7.54 1.54 15.36
C LEU A 226 8.95 1.72 14.81
N LYS A 227 9.02 2.15 13.55
CA LYS A 227 10.25 2.54 12.86
C LYS A 227 10.11 3.97 12.39
N LEU A 228 11.10 4.79 12.68
CA LEU A 228 11.22 6.16 12.17
C LEU A 228 12.46 6.26 11.31
N ILE A 229 12.33 6.85 10.12
CA ILE A 229 13.41 7.04 9.15
C ILE A 229 13.59 8.54 8.94
N PHE A 230 14.82 9.02 9.05
CA PHE A 230 15.12 10.45 9.02
C PHE A 230 16.46 10.75 8.33
N ASP A 231 16.61 11.97 7.86
CA ASP A 231 17.89 12.50 7.37
C ASP A 231 18.85 12.74 8.53
N PRO A 232 20.05 12.14 8.54
CA PRO A 232 20.99 12.24 9.67
C PRO A 232 21.59 13.64 9.88
N LYS A 233 21.50 14.53 8.89
CA LYS A 233 22.06 15.89 8.97
C LYS A 233 21.01 16.92 9.39
N SER A 234 19.83 16.89 8.77
CA SER A 234 18.76 17.85 9.02
C SER A 234 17.81 17.40 10.13
N GLY A 235 17.70 16.09 10.39
CA GLY A 235 16.68 15.50 11.24
C GLY A 235 15.29 15.45 10.61
N GLU A 236 15.16 15.78 9.33
CA GLU A 236 13.89 15.71 8.60
C GLU A 236 13.38 14.29 8.54
N ILE A 237 12.09 14.09 8.85
CA ILE A 237 11.45 12.79 8.81
C ILE A 237 11.16 12.43 7.36
N LEU A 238 11.72 11.30 6.90
CA LEU A 238 11.58 10.77 5.55
C LEU A 238 10.50 9.69 5.47
N GLY A 239 10.28 8.97 6.58
CA GLY A 239 9.28 7.93 6.64
C GLY A 239 9.05 7.37 8.03
N ALA A 240 7.94 6.71 8.20
CA ALA A 240 7.63 5.97 9.43
C ALA A 240 6.78 4.74 9.11
N GLN A 241 6.99 3.70 9.91
CA GLN A 241 6.25 2.43 9.80
C GLN A 241 5.86 1.96 11.18
N GLY A 242 4.72 1.30 11.30
CA GLY A 242 4.24 0.74 12.55
C GLY A 242 3.51 -0.58 12.34
N VAL A 243 3.75 -1.53 13.25
CA VAL A 243 3.06 -2.83 13.28
C VAL A 243 2.73 -3.16 14.72
N GLY A 244 1.49 -3.53 14.99
CA GLY A 244 1.04 -3.91 16.33
C GLY A 244 -0.45 -4.28 16.35
N ILE A 245 -0.88 -4.88 17.44
CA ILE A 245 -2.28 -5.30 17.60
C ILE A 245 -3.20 -4.10 17.84
N GLU A 246 -2.71 -3.09 18.56
CA GLU A 246 -3.50 -1.93 18.98
C GLU A 246 -2.64 -0.66 19.01
N GLY A 247 -3.25 0.50 18.71
CA GLY A 247 -2.66 1.81 18.91
C GLY A 247 -1.77 2.32 17.79
N VAL A 248 -1.47 1.53 16.76
CA VAL A 248 -0.67 1.94 15.60
C VAL A 248 -1.31 3.10 14.83
N ASP A 249 -2.63 3.13 14.78
CA ASP A 249 -3.44 4.16 14.13
C ASP A 249 -3.38 5.54 14.81
N LYS A 250 -2.82 5.60 16.02
CA LYS A 250 -2.77 6.80 16.86
C LYS A 250 -1.36 7.38 17.03
N ARG A 251 -0.37 6.87 16.29
CA ARG A 251 1.03 7.27 16.41
C ARG A 251 1.55 8.03 15.19
#